data_457d089498d43586423b33cd07d969c1
#
_entry.id   457d089498d43586423b33cd07d969c1
#
_cell.length_a   1.000
_cell.length_b   1.000
_cell.length_c   1.000
_cell.angle_alpha   90.00
_cell.angle_beta   90.00
_cell.angle_gamma   90.00
#
_symmetry.space_group_name_H-M   'P 1'
#
loop_
_entity.id
_entity.type
_entity.pdbx_description
1 polymer ?
#
loop_
_entity_poly.entity_id
_entity_poly.type
_entity_poly.pdbx_seq_one_letter_code
_entity_poly.pdbx_strand_id
1 'polypeptide(L)'
;MAAVRPRRTALRPGPRAAVTAGAAALLAATSVWTFGSVSGAEAATTLTVAKDGSGQYTTVQAAVDAIPAGNTARVVVSIAPGTYRGLVKIPAGKQNVTLQGSGAGRSDTVLVYDNASGTRKPDGSGTYGTSGSATVAAEADGFQARNLTISNDFDEAAHQDMSALQAVALRTAADKVFLDSVIVTGDQDTLLLDTASKAAPGRVHMKNSSVVGNVDFIFGRATAVIDTSVITLKKRWDGSSAGYVTAPSTAAGRKGFLITGSTVTGDVSASSFHLGRPWHAGGDATLDPMATFRNSTLGAAVKSAPWTDMSGFSWKDDRFAEYKNTGPGSGAASSDRPQLTDAQAADQETADWLAGWTPSAS
;
A
#
# COMPACT_ATOMS: atom_id res chain seq x y z
N MET A 1 -4.66 -59.77 55.96
CA MET A 1 -5.23 -59.59 57.34
C MET A 1 -6.32 -58.56 57.14
N ALA A 2 -7.55 -59.00 56.98
CA ALA A 2 -8.59 -59.28 57.98
C ALA A 2 -8.98 -57.97 58.69
N ALA A 3 -10.12 -57.48 58.28
CA ALA A 3 -11.46 -57.50 58.86
C ALA A 3 -11.62 -56.39 59.93
N VAL A 4 -12.72 -55.65 60.01
CA VAL A 4 -14.10 -56.04 60.41
C VAL A 4 -15.02 -54.82 60.26
N ARG A 5 -16.26 -55.02 59.72
CA ARG A 5 -17.47 -54.17 59.90
C ARG A 5 -18.09 -54.45 61.27
N PRO A 6 -18.99 -53.63 61.84
CA PRO A 6 -20.42 -53.92 61.86
C PRO A 6 -21.33 -52.69 61.64
N ARG A 7 -22.39 -52.76 60.99
CA ARG A 7 -23.81 -53.19 61.08
C ARG A 7 -24.67 -52.42 62.06
N ARG A 8 -25.71 -51.76 61.48
CA ARG A 8 -27.15 -51.67 61.75
C ARG A 8 -27.64 -50.86 62.96
N THR A 9 -28.61 -49.99 62.70
CA THR A 9 -30.04 -50.36 62.96
C THR A 9 -31.00 -49.34 62.36
N ALA A 10 -32.10 -49.85 61.84
CA ALA A 10 -33.23 -49.11 61.27
C ALA A 10 -34.34 -48.95 62.33
N LEU A 11 -35.11 -47.87 62.22
CA LEU A 11 -36.46 -47.78 62.85
C LEU A 11 -37.37 -46.91 61.97
N ARG A 12 -38.50 -47.47 61.63
CA ARG A 12 -39.72 -46.89 60.97
C ARG A 12 -40.83 -46.91 62.03
N PRO A 13 -42.06 -46.45 61.74
CA PRO A 13 -42.62 -45.18 61.18
C PRO A 13 -43.81 -44.69 62.12
N GLY A 14 -44.46 -43.57 61.76
CA GLY A 14 -45.77 -43.20 62.25
C GLY A 14 -46.32 -41.89 61.72
N PRO A 15 -47.62 -41.66 61.66
CA PRO A 15 -48.24 -41.14 60.45
C PRO A 15 -48.92 -39.74 60.51
N ARG A 16 -49.17 -39.14 59.35
CA ARG A 16 -50.27 -38.29 58.91
C ARG A 16 -50.65 -37.01 59.66
N ALA A 17 -50.56 -35.90 58.95
CA ALA A 17 -51.67 -34.92 58.79
C ALA A 17 -51.55 -34.20 57.47
N ALA A 18 -52.59 -34.22 56.64
CA ALA A 18 -52.75 -33.50 55.40
C ALA A 18 -53.28 -32.09 55.70
N VAL A 19 -52.67 -31.06 55.11
CA VAL A 19 -53.26 -29.74 55.00
C VAL A 19 -53.10 -29.30 53.56
N THR A 20 -54.20 -29.17 52.85
CA THR A 20 -54.36 -28.61 51.55
C THR A 20 -54.28 -27.09 51.65
N ALA A 21 -53.38 -26.45 50.87
CA ALA A 21 -53.43 -25.04 50.63
C ALA A 21 -52.95 -24.77 49.19
N GLY A 22 -53.68 -23.94 48.50
CA GLY A 22 -53.76 -23.75 47.07
C GLY A 22 -52.51 -23.23 46.39
N ALA A 23 -52.34 -23.67 45.15
CA ALA A 23 -51.35 -23.23 44.21
C ALA A 23 -51.68 -21.85 43.69
N ALA A 24 -50.85 -20.87 43.97
CA ALA A 24 -50.72 -19.65 43.20
C ALA A 24 -49.46 -19.76 42.33
N ALA A 25 -49.64 -20.01 41.05
CA ALA A 25 -48.55 -20.02 40.09
C ALA A 25 -48.11 -18.58 39.77
N LEU A 26 -46.99 -18.15 40.34
CA LEU A 26 -46.28 -16.97 39.84
C LEU A 26 -45.43 -17.37 38.61
N LEU A 27 -45.90 -17.00 37.44
CA LEU A 27 -45.09 -16.97 36.23
C LEU A 27 -44.05 -15.83 36.34
N ALA A 28 -42.82 -16.16 36.76
CA ALA A 28 -41.70 -15.26 36.63
C ALA A 28 -41.24 -15.26 35.17
N ALA A 29 -41.65 -14.26 34.42
CA ALA A 29 -41.12 -13.99 33.09
C ALA A 29 -39.69 -13.46 33.27
N THR A 30 -38.68 -14.34 33.11
CA THR A 30 -37.27 -13.94 32.97
C THR A 30 -37.10 -13.37 31.55
N SER A 31 -37.19 -12.05 31.39
CA SER A 31 -36.75 -11.33 30.20
C SER A 31 -35.23 -11.43 30.15
N VAL A 32 -34.73 -12.35 29.29
CA VAL A 32 -33.31 -12.38 28.90
C VAL A 32 -33.08 -11.18 28.01
N TRP A 33 -32.51 -10.13 28.59
CA TRP A 33 -31.95 -9.02 27.79
C TRP A 33 -30.65 -9.55 27.17
N THR A 34 -30.71 -9.98 25.90
CA THR A 34 -29.52 -10.14 25.10
C THR A 34 -29.00 -8.73 24.82
N PHE A 35 -28.00 -8.30 25.57
CA PHE A 35 -27.17 -7.18 25.17
C PHE A 35 -26.42 -7.62 23.91
N GLY A 36 -26.99 -7.32 22.74
CA GLY A 36 -26.26 -7.33 21.51
C GLY A 36 -25.09 -6.36 21.66
N SER A 37 -23.87 -6.87 21.68
CA SER A 37 -22.68 -6.05 21.58
C SER A 37 -22.75 -5.31 20.24
N VAL A 38 -23.24 -4.09 20.27
CA VAL A 38 -23.01 -3.15 19.16
C VAL A 38 -21.51 -2.89 19.22
N SER A 39 -20.76 -3.54 18.33
CA SER A 39 -19.37 -3.17 18.05
C SER A 39 -19.44 -1.76 17.44
N GLY A 40 -19.50 -0.77 18.28
CA GLY A 40 -19.27 0.60 17.86
C GLY A 40 -17.86 0.64 17.27
N ALA A 41 -17.71 1.03 16.01
CA ALA A 41 -16.42 1.33 15.47
C ALA A 41 -15.77 2.35 16.40
N GLU A 42 -14.64 1.96 17.02
CA GLU A 42 -13.90 2.86 17.91
C GLU A 42 -13.54 4.12 17.12
N ALA A 43 -13.89 5.29 17.63
CA ALA A 43 -13.65 6.55 16.92
C ALA A 43 -12.15 6.71 16.67
N ALA A 44 -11.78 7.06 15.43
CA ALA A 44 -10.38 7.26 15.07
C ALA A 44 -9.76 8.36 15.93
N THR A 45 -8.64 8.05 16.58
CA THR A 45 -7.85 9.06 17.30
C THR A 45 -7.16 9.99 16.30
N THR A 46 -7.28 11.29 16.47
CA THR A 46 -6.62 12.27 15.61
C THR A 46 -5.47 12.95 16.34
N LEU A 47 -4.29 12.93 15.74
CA LEU A 47 -3.10 13.69 16.14
C LEU A 47 -2.89 14.83 15.13
N THR A 48 -2.67 16.04 15.61
CA THR A 48 -2.51 17.22 14.74
C THR A 48 -1.06 17.64 14.62
N VAL A 49 -0.63 17.92 13.37
CA VAL A 49 0.72 18.38 13.06
C VAL A 49 0.65 19.75 12.38
N ALA A 50 1.35 20.74 12.92
CA ALA A 50 1.48 22.06 12.31
C ALA A 50 2.86 22.67 12.65
N LYS A 51 3.57 23.16 11.61
CA LYS A 51 4.95 23.70 11.76
C LYS A 51 5.03 24.95 12.63
N ASP A 52 3.95 25.72 12.69
CA ASP A 52 3.84 26.96 13.46
C ASP A 52 3.56 26.72 14.96
N GLY A 53 3.44 25.46 15.37
CA GLY A 53 3.16 25.08 16.76
C GLY A 53 1.67 25.11 17.13
N SER A 54 0.76 25.39 16.20
CA SER A 54 -0.69 25.33 16.46
C SER A 54 -1.23 23.89 16.59
N GLY A 55 -0.47 22.88 16.13
CA GLY A 55 -0.77 21.48 16.31
C GLY A 55 -0.18 20.87 17.58
N GLN A 56 -0.55 19.64 17.89
CA GLN A 56 0.02 18.85 18.99
C GLN A 56 1.52 18.55 18.74
N TYR A 57 1.90 18.46 17.47
CA TYR A 57 3.28 18.18 17.03
C TYR A 57 3.70 19.16 15.94
N THR A 58 5.00 19.43 15.86
CA THR A 58 5.57 20.29 14.82
C THR A 58 6.17 19.51 13.65
N THR A 59 6.36 18.18 13.82
CA THR A 59 6.85 17.27 12.77
C THR A 59 5.96 16.05 12.64
N VAL A 60 5.89 15.50 11.43
CA VAL A 60 5.09 14.30 11.15
C VAL A 60 5.65 13.09 11.89
N GLN A 61 6.99 12.94 11.95
CA GLN A 61 7.62 11.82 12.64
C GLN A 61 7.31 11.84 14.14
N ALA A 62 7.31 12.99 14.80
CA ALA A 62 6.97 13.08 16.22
C ALA A 62 5.53 12.63 16.52
N ALA A 63 4.58 12.94 15.62
CA ALA A 63 3.21 12.44 15.75
C ALA A 63 3.13 10.93 15.53
N VAL A 64 3.86 10.39 14.56
CA VAL A 64 3.96 8.95 14.34
C VAL A 64 4.59 8.25 15.53
N ASP A 65 5.64 8.82 16.13
CA ASP A 65 6.32 8.24 17.28
C ASP A 65 5.43 8.14 18.52
N ALA A 66 4.50 9.07 18.68
CA ALA A 66 3.53 9.09 19.76
C ALA A 66 2.43 8.00 19.64
N ILE A 67 2.26 7.37 18.48
CA ILE A 67 1.30 6.28 18.29
C ILE A 67 1.79 5.05 19.05
N PRO A 68 0.98 4.42 19.91
CA PRO A 68 1.38 3.20 20.60
C PRO A 68 1.65 2.05 19.61
N ALA A 69 2.60 1.19 19.93
CA ALA A 69 2.78 -0.08 19.22
C ALA A 69 1.58 -1.01 19.50
N GLY A 70 1.17 -1.78 18.49
CA GLY A 70 0.04 -2.72 18.60
C GLY A 70 -1.33 -2.03 18.59
N ASN A 71 -1.44 -0.78 18.13
CA ASN A 71 -2.73 -0.11 17.98
C ASN A 71 -3.64 -0.87 17.02
N THR A 72 -4.87 -1.14 17.45
CA THR A 72 -5.92 -1.80 16.65
C THR A 72 -6.87 -0.81 16.00
N ALA A 73 -7.14 0.31 16.68
CA ALA A 73 -7.93 1.40 16.15
C ALA A 73 -7.13 2.26 15.16
N ARG A 74 -7.80 2.89 14.21
CA ARG A 74 -7.16 3.81 13.28
C ARG A 74 -6.71 5.09 13.98
N VAL A 75 -5.48 5.50 13.71
CA VAL A 75 -4.95 6.79 14.13
C VAL A 75 -4.73 7.67 12.91
N VAL A 76 -5.35 8.84 12.90
CA VAL A 76 -5.21 9.84 11.84
C VAL A 76 -4.20 10.90 12.28
N VAL A 77 -3.10 11.02 11.56
CA VAL A 77 -2.17 12.13 11.67
C VAL A 77 -2.62 13.21 10.69
N SER A 78 -3.33 14.22 11.20
CA SER A 78 -3.85 15.35 10.43
C SER A 78 -2.76 16.42 10.32
N ILE A 79 -2.31 16.70 9.09
CA ILE A 79 -1.13 17.52 8.82
C ILE A 79 -1.58 18.83 8.17
N ALA A 80 -1.32 19.95 8.82
CA ALA A 80 -1.63 21.28 8.31
C ALA A 80 -0.89 21.58 7.00
N PRO A 81 -1.41 22.50 6.16
CA PRO A 81 -0.70 22.95 4.97
C PRO A 81 0.73 23.39 5.26
N GLY A 82 1.65 23.06 4.34
CA GLY A 82 3.06 23.41 4.43
C GLY A 82 3.99 22.30 3.93
N THR A 83 5.26 22.64 3.80
CA THR A 83 6.31 21.67 3.41
C THR A 83 7.04 21.17 4.66
N TYR A 84 6.97 19.87 4.89
CA TYR A 84 7.58 19.15 6.00
C TYR A 84 8.81 18.39 5.48
N ARG A 85 10.00 18.96 5.68
CA ARG A 85 11.24 18.31 5.30
C ARG A 85 11.72 17.40 6.41
N GLY A 86 11.84 16.11 6.12
CA GLY A 86 12.29 15.09 7.05
C GLY A 86 11.77 13.71 6.67
N LEU A 87 12.46 12.68 7.17
CA LEU A 87 12.06 11.29 6.97
C LEU A 87 10.85 10.95 7.83
N VAL A 88 9.93 10.16 7.29
CA VAL A 88 8.78 9.63 8.02
C VAL A 88 8.79 8.11 7.93
N LYS A 89 8.97 7.45 9.07
CA LYS A 89 8.92 5.99 9.16
C LYS A 89 7.75 5.55 10.02
N ILE A 90 6.87 4.72 9.45
CA ILE A 90 5.78 4.05 10.14
C ILE A 90 6.19 2.59 10.30
N PRO A 91 6.74 2.17 11.46
CA PRO A 91 7.24 0.81 11.65
C PRO A 91 6.10 -0.20 11.73
N ALA A 92 6.37 -1.47 11.42
CA ALA A 92 5.40 -2.56 11.35
C ALA A 92 4.50 -2.70 12.59
N GLY A 93 5.00 -2.32 13.78
CA GLY A 93 4.25 -2.37 15.04
C GLY A 93 3.19 -1.26 15.19
N LYS A 94 3.12 -0.28 14.29
CA LYS A 94 2.15 0.84 14.36
C LYS A 94 1.11 0.73 13.23
N GLN A 95 0.20 -0.21 13.34
CA GLN A 95 -0.80 -0.52 12.33
C GLN A 95 -1.89 0.57 12.23
N ASN A 96 -2.68 0.54 11.15
CA ASN A 96 -3.84 1.40 10.95
C ASN A 96 -3.55 2.91 11.10
N VAL A 97 -2.42 3.38 10.59
CA VAL A 97 -2.06 4.81 10.57
C VAL A 97 -2.53 5.44 9.27
N THR A 98 -3.13 6.62 9.36
CA THR A 98 -3.45 7.49 8.22
C THR A 98 -2.63 8.77 8.32
N LEU A 99 -1.86 9.10 7.28
CA LEU A 99 -1.32 10.44 7.07
C LEU A 99 -2.31 11.22 6.19
N GLN A 100 -2.83 12.33 6.70
CA GLN A 100 -3.84 13.12 5.99
C GLN A 100 -3.46 14.60 5.95
N GLY A 101 -3.31 15.15 4.75
CA GLY A 101 -3.24 16.60 4.57
C GLY A 101 -4.58 17.26 4.86
N SER A 102 -4.60 18.28 5.71
CA SER A 102 -5.81 19.02 6.07
C SER A 102 -6.08 20.24 5.19
N GLY A 103 -5.22 20.51 4.20
CA GLY A 103 -5.42 21.58 3.21
C GLY A 103 -6.57 21.29 2.25
N ALA A 104 -6.94 22.28 1.44
CA ALA A 104 -7.99 22.19 0.43
C ALA A 104 -7.63 21.24 -0.71
N GLY A 105 -6.33 21.13 -1.02
CA GLY A 105 -5.80 20.28 -2.08
C GLY A 105 -4.58 19.47 -1.66
N ARG A 106 -4.35 18.40 -2.40
CA ARG A 106 -3.22 17.48 -2.15
C ARG A 106 -1.83 18.11 -2.29
N SER A 107 -1.74 19.28 -2.91
CA SER A 107 -0.48 20.03 -3.05
C SER A 107 -0.18 20.94 -1.86
N ASP A 108 -1.16 21.14 -0.97
CA ASP A 108 -1.01 22.08 0.15
C ASP A 108 -0.12 21.51 1.27
N THR A 109 -0.08 20.19 1.42
CA THR A 109 0.72 19.48 2.42
C THR A 109 1.76 18.62 1.71
N VAL A 110 3.03 18.92 1.90
CA VAL A 110 4.15 18.25 1.21
C VAL A 110 5.09 17.62 2.23
N LEU A 111 5.29 16.31 2.15
CA LEU A 111 6.33 15.58 2.86
C LEU A 111 7.50 15.38 1.91
N VAL A 112 8.69 15.85 2.24
CA VAL A 112 9.82 15.85 1.32
C VAL A 112 11.14 15.54 2.01
N TYR A 113 11.98 14.77 1.32
CA TYR A 113 13.40 14.58 1.66
C TYR A 113 14.22 14.26 0.40
N ASP A 114 15.57 14.18 0.55
CA ASP A 114 16.52 14.12 -0.57
C ASP A 114 17.53 12.99 -0.47
N ASN A 115 17.22 11.89 0.19
CA ASN A 115 18.11 10.72 0.19
C ASN A 115 18.03 9.97 -1.16
N ALA A 116 19.18 9.58 -1.69
CA ALA A 116 19.31 8.59 -2.74
C ALA A 116 19.91 7.28 -2.21
N SER A 117 19.90 6.25 -3.01
CA SER A 117 20.51 4.94 -2.72
C SER A 117 21.98 5.09 -2.34
N GLY A 118 22.72 5.93 -3.05
CA GLY A 118 24.13 6.21 -2.81
C GLY A 118 24.42 7.21 -1.69
N THR A 119 23.41 7.87 -1.10
CA THR A 119 23.61 8.81 0.01
C THR A 119 24.21 8.10 1.20
N ARG A 120 25.33 8.65 1.75
CA ARG A 120 25.99 8.09 2.92
C ARG A 120 25.16 8.29 4.18
N LYS A 121 25.08 7.27 5.01
CA LYS A 121 24.44 7.37 6.32
C LYS A 121 25.30 8.21 7.28
N PRO A 122 24.68 9.03 8.16
CA PRO A 122 25.41 9.89 9.10
C PRO A 122 26.32 9.13 10.08
N ASP A 123 25.96 7.87 10.39
CA ASP A 123 26.72 7.00 11.31
C ASP A 123 27.92 6.30 10.65
N GLY A 124 28.15 6.55 9.36
CA GLY A 124 29.25 5.94 8.61
C GLY A 124 29.04 4.46 8.24
N SER A 125 27.88 3.85 8.51
CA SER A 125 27.59 2.42 8.25
C SER A 125 27.35 2.09 6.75
N GLY A 126 27.77 2.96 5.84
CA GLY A 126 27.59 2.79 4.40
C GLY A 126 26.57 3.73 3.80
N THR A 127 25.83 3.28 2.79
CA THR A 127 24.79 4.05 2.10
C THR A 127 23.39 3.60 2.50
N TYR A 128 22.37 4.41 2.16
CA TYR A 128 20.98 4.06 2.46
C TYR A 128 20.48 2.87 1.65
N GLY A 129 20.97 2.69 0.42
CA GLY A 129 20.38 1.77 -0.54
C GLY A 129 18.99 2.25 -1.00
N THR A 130 18.47 1.67 -2.08
CA THR A 130 17.20 2.10 -2.68
C THR A 130 16.06 2.11 -1.65
N SER A 131 15.83 1.00 -0.94
CA SER A 131 14.73 0.93 0.06
C SER A 131 14.90 1.89 1.23
N GLY A 132 16.13 2.20 1.62
CA GLY A 132 16.44 3.11 2.73
C GLY A 132 16.40 4.59 2.36
N SER A 133 16.36 4.93 1.07
CA SER A 133 16.30 6.32 0.60
C SER A 133 14.91 6.96 0.76
N ALA A 134 13.88 6.17 1.08
CA ALA A 134 12.50 6.61 1.09
C ALA A 134 12.24 7.81 2.00
N THR A 135 11.61 8.85 1.46
CA THR A 135 11.09 9.97 2.25
C THR A 135 10.04 9.51 3.25
N VAL A 136 9.08 8.70 2.78
CA VAL A 136 8.09 8.04 3.65
C VAL A 136 8.23 6.53 3.50
N ALA A 137 8.49 5.84 4.60
CA ALA A 137 8.54 4.37 4.66
C ALA A 137 7.40 3.82 5.53
N ALA A 138 6.41 3.17 4.92
CA ALA A 138 5.27 2.56 5.59
C ALA A 138 5.44 1.04 5.64
N GLU A 139 5.77 0.51 6.81
CA GLU A 139 5.97 -0.92 7.07
C GLU A 139 4.79 -1.54 7.85
N ALA A 140 3.77 -0.75 8.16
CA ALA A 140 2.64 -1.14 9.00
C ALA A 140 1.39 -1.44 8.18
N ASP A 141 0.75 -2.58 8.46
CA ASP A 141 -0.50 -2.99 7.82
C ASP A 141 -1.62 -1.97 8.04
N GLY A 142 -2.46 -1.81 7.04
CA GLY A 142 -3.57 -0.86 7.08
C GLY A 142 -3.15 0.61 6.96
N PHE A 143 -1.90 0.90 6.52
CA PHE A 143 -1.45 2.27 6.26
C PHE A 143 -2.31 2.97 5.21
N GLN A 144 -2.57 4.25 5.44
CA GLN A 144 -3.25 5.12 4.48
C GLN A 144 -2.51 6.46 4.34
N ALA A 145 -2.53 7.00 3.12
CA ALA A 145 -2.16 8.39 2.87
C ALA A 145 -3.25 9.07 2.04
N ARG A 146 -3.62 10.29 2.42
CA ARG A 146 -4.72 11.02 1.79
C ARG A 146 -4.42 12.50 1.67
N ASN A 147 -4.86 13.08 0.54
CA ASN A 147 -4.85 14.53 0.31
C ASN A 147 -3.51 15.21 0.64
N LEU A 148 -2.40 14.62 0.20
CA LEU A 148 -1.05 15.16 0.43
C LEU A 148 -0.09 14.79 -0.70
N THR A 149 1.06 15.43 -0.71
CA THR A 149 2.18 15.13 -1.60
C THR A 149 3.31 14.47 -0.82
N ILE A 150 3.88 13.40 -1.38
CA ILE A 150 5.11 12.75 -0.91
C ILE A 150 6.15 12.91 -2.01
N SER A 151 7.24 13.55 -1.71
CA SER A 151 8.29 13.89 -2.68
C SER A 151 9.65 13.38 -2.22
N ASN A 152 10.44 12.89 -3.16
CA ASN A 152 11.89 12.88 -3.02
C ASN A 152 12.45 13.92 -3.99
N ASP A 153 13.14 14.92 -3.48
CA ASP A 153 13.69 16.04 -4.25
C ASP A 153 15.21 15.95 -4.43
N PHE A 154 15.76 14.71 -4.40
CA PHE A 154 17.16 14.46 -4.68
C PHE A 154 17.56 15.05 -6.06
N ASP A 155 18.58 15.86 -6.07
CA ASP A 155 19.08 16.49 -7.29
C ASP A 155 20.11 15.58 -8.00
N GLU A 156 19.63 14.76 -8.95
CA GLU A 156 20.48 13.87 -9.75
C GLU A 156 21.57 14.67 -10.51
N ALA A 157 21.25 15.88 -10.99
CA ALA A 157 22.20 16.71 -11.76
C ALA A 157 23.37 17.22 -10.92
N ALA A 158 23.12 17.49 -9.65
CA ALA A 158 24.16 17.93 -8.71
C ALA A 158 25.06 16.78 -8.22
N HIS A 159 24.66 15.50 -8.44
CA HIS A 159 25.33 14.33 -7.90
C HIS A 159 25.72 13.30 -8.97
N GLN A 160 26.16 13.77 -10.14
CA GLN A 160 26.55 12.92 -11.28
C GLN A 160 27.76 12.00 -10.97
N ASP A 161 28.54 12.30 -9.96
CA ASP A 161 29.62 11.47 -9.44
C ASP A 161 29.14 10.27 -8.61
N MET A 162 27.86 10.26 -8.22
CA MET A 162 27.26 9.19 -7.44
C MET A 162 26.80 8.06 -8.36
N SER A 163 27.18 6.82 -8.08
CA SER A 163 26.84 5.66 -8.90
C SER A 163 25.42 5.12 -8.70
N ALA A 164 24.71 5.54 -7.64
CA ALA A 164 23.39 5.01 -7.26
C ALA A 164 22.42 6.15 -6.93
N LEU A 165 21.74 6.67 -7.98
CA LEU A 165 20.88 7.85 -7.93
C LEU A 165 19.41 7.52 -7.60
N GLN A 166 19.04 6.23 -7.47
CA GLN A 166 17.67 5.83 -7.12
C GLN A 166 17.21 6.53 -5.84
N ALA A 167 16.06 7.22 -5.89
CA ALA A 167 15.60 8.09 -4.83
C ALA A 167 14.08 7.93 -4.58
N VAL A 168 13.74 7.11 -3.59
CA VAL A 168 12.36 6.73 -3.30
C VAL A 168 11.62 7.85 -2.57
N ALA A 169 10.47 8.27 -3.08
CA ALA A 169 9.57 9.16 -2.36
C ALA A 169 8.72 8.38 -1.35
N LEU A 170 8.02 7.33 -1.81
CA LEU A 170 7.19 6.49 -0.94
C LEU A 170 7.60 5.02 -1.09
N ARG A 171 7.92 4.38 0.02
CA ARG A 171 8.04 2.92 0.12
C ARG A 171 6.91 2.38 0.98
N THR A 172 6.22 1.36 0.49
CA THR A 172 5.29 0.55 1.29
C THR A 172 5.84 -0.87 1.39
N ALA A 173 5.80 -1.47 2.57
CA ALA A 173 6.19 -2.86 2.80
C ALA A 173 5.20 -3.51 3.78
N ALA A 174 3.91 -3.44 3.42
CA ALA A 174 2.78 -3.76 4.28
C ALA A 174 1.59 -4.26 3.48
N ASP A 175 0.65 -4.92 4.13
CA ASP A 175 -0.62 -5.33 3.53
C ASP A 175 -1.73 -4.28 3.77
N LYS A 176 -2.68 -4.21 2.84
CA LYS A 176 -3.86 -3.32 2.90
C LYS A 176 -3.49 -1.83 2.96
N VAL A 177 -2.59 -1.41 2.10
CA VAL A 177 -2.20 -0.01 1.94
C VAL A 177 -3.20 0.72 1.03
N PHE A 178 -3.70 1.86 1.48
CA PHE A 178 -4.63 2.68 0.72
C PHE A 178 -4.11 4.10 0.51
N LEU A 179 -3.96 4.49 -0.75
CA LEU A 179 -3.49 5.81 -1.18
C LEU A 179 -4.62 6.48 -1.97
N ASP A 180 -5.16 7.58 -1.47
CA ASP A 180 -6.27 8.29 -2.11
C ASP A 180 -5.99 9.80 -2.21
N SER A 181 -6.09 10.34 -3.41
CA SER A 181 -5.85 11.77 -3.65
C SER A 181 -4.45 12.20 -3.22
N VAL A 182 -3.42 11.39 -3.52
CA VAL A 182 -2.01 11.70 -3.21
C VAL A 182 -1.23 12.03 -4.48
N ILE A 183 -0.17 12.82 -4.34
CA ILE A 183 0.88 12.97 -5.34
C ILE A 183 2.13 12.28 -4.79
N VAL A 184 2.70 11.34 -5.56
CA VAL A 184 4.01 10.76 -5.27
C VAL A 184 4.95 11.20 -6.37
N THR A 185 6.00 11.95 -6.04
CA THR A 185 6.85 12.60 -7.05
C THR A 185 8.34 12.43 -6.73
N GLY A 186 9.10 12.18 -7.77
CA GLY A 186 10.55 11.99 -7.75
C GLY A 186 11.10 11.85 -9.16
N ASP A 187 12.16 11.10 -9.29
CA ASP A 187 12.84 10.78 -10.54
C ASP A 187 12.93 9.26 -10.73
N GLN A 188 14.12 8.65 -10.66
CA GLN A 188 14.27 7.21 -10.72
C GLN A 188 13.79 6.56 -9.41
N ASP A 189 13.03 5.45 -9.51
CA ASP A 189 12.57 4.64 -8.37
C ASP A 189 11.62 5.38 -7.40
N THR A 190 10.73 6.25 -7.91
CA THR A 190 9.89 7.14 -7.08
C THR A 190 8.97 6.40 -6.11
N LEU A 191 8.26 5.34 -6.56
CA LEU A 191 7.23 4.63 -5.77
C LEU A 191 7.58 3.15 -5.67
N LEU A 192 8.05 2.75 -4.48
CA LEU A 192 8.35 1.34 -4.15
C LEU A 192 7.15 0.70 -3.44
N LEU A 193 6.40 -0.10 -4.18
CA LEU A 193 5.30 -0.92 -3.69
C LEU A 193 5.82 -2.32 -3.37
N ASP A 194 6.28 -2.52 -2.14
CA ASP A 194 6.96 -3.75 -1.73
C ASP A 194 6.12 -4.57 -0.72
N THR A 195 6.65 -5.69 -0.31
CA THR A 195 6.10 -6.58 0.71
C THR A 195 7.12 -6.74 1.84
N ALA A 196 6.66 -7.09 3.04
CA ALA A 196 7.54 -7.31 4.19
C ALA A 196 8.55 -8.45 3.93
N SER A 197 8.19 -9.41 3.10
CA SER A 197 9.07 -10.48 2.58
C SER A 197 8.52 -11.03 1.27
N LYS A 198 9.30 -11.83 0.52
CA LYS A 198 8.84 -12.49 -0.72
C LYS A 198 7.53 -13.28 -0.54
N ALA A 199 7.33 -13.88 0.63
CA ALA A 199 6.16 -14.69 0.94
C ALA A 199 4.99 -13.87 1.55
N ALA A 200 5.25 -12.67 2.05
CA ALA A 200 4.22 -11.87 2.71
C ALA A 200 3.20 -11.30 1.71
N PRO A 201 1.92 -11.15 2.09
CA PRO A 201 0.99 -10.36 1.30
C PRO A 201 1.40 -8.89 1.30
N GLY A 202 0.99 -8.16 0.27
CA GLY A 202 1.20 -6.72 0.18
C GLY A 202 0.21 -6.16 -0.84
N ARG A 203 -1.05 -5.98 -0.42
CA ARG A 203 -2.09 -5.41 -1.26
C ARG A 203 -2.07 -3.89 -1.13
N VAL A 204 -2.02 -3.23 -2.27
CA VAL A 204 -2.03 -1.77 -2.36
C VAL A 204 -3.15 -1.33 -3.30
N HIS A 205 -3.98 -0.41 -2.86
CA HIS A 205 -4.91 0.31 -3.72
C HIS A 205 -4.57 1.79 -3.71
N MET A 206 -4.20 2.30 -4.86
CA MET A 206 -3.96 3.74 -5.11
C MET A 206 -5.01 4.24 -6.09
N LYS A 207 -5.74 5.30 -5.73
CA LYS A 207 -6.76 5.87 -6.60
C LYS A 207 -6.78 7.40 -6.58
N ASN A 208 -7.37 8.01 -7.61
CA ASN A 208 -7.52 9.47 -7.72
C ASN A 208 -6.21 10.23 -7.52
N SER A 209 -5.10 9.60 -7.84
CA SER A 209 -3.77 10.02 -7.40
C SER A 209 -2.86 10.37 -8.58
N SER A 210 -1.64 10.78 -8.31
CA SER A 210 -0.64 11.02 -9.33
C SER A 210 0.71 10.43 -8.93
N VAL A 211 1.38 9.78 -9.89
CA VAL A 211 2.78 9.36 -9.74
C VAL A 211 3.62 10.03 -10.81
N VAL A 212 4.72 10.65 -10.41
CA VAL A 212 5.64 11.38 -11.30
C VAL A 212 7.03 10.76 -11.22
N GLY A 213 7.63 10.42 -12.36
CA GLY A 213 8.98 9.87 -12.39
C GLY A 213 9.48 9.59 -13.81
N ASN A 214 10.66 8.97 -13.92
CA ASN A 214 11.28 8.70 -15.21
C ASN A 214 11.73 7.24 -15.40
N VAL A 215 12.47 6.63 -14.51
CA VAL A 215 13.01 5.27 -14.66
C VAL A 215 12.51 4.38 -13.53
N ASP A 216 11.83 3.26 -13.90
CA ASP A 216 11.31 2.26 -12.94
C ASP A 216 10.53 2.87 -11.77
N PHE A 217 9.83 3.95 -12.07
CA PHE A 217 9.33 4.83 -11.01
C PHE A 217 8.07 4.29 -10.29
N ILE A 218 7.55 3.13 -10.71
CA ILE A 218 6.57 2.31 -10.00
C ILE A 218 7.11 0.89 -9.97
N PHE A 219 7.62 0.44 -8.83
CA PHE A 219 8.32 -0.85 -8.77
C PHE A 219 8.07 -1.60 -7.46
N GLY A 220 8.46 -2.88 -7.38
CA GLY A 220 8.37 -3.68 -6.17
C GLY A 220 7.57 -4.98 -6.32
N ARG A 221 7.29 -5.63 -5.18
CA ARG A 221 6.71 -6.98 -5.08
C ARG A 221 5.23 -7.03 -4.80
N ALA A 222 4.61 -5.89 -4.49
CA ALA A 222 3.22 -5.83 -4.05
C ALA A 222 2.23 -6.27 -5.14
N THR A 223 1.08 -6.76 -4.73
CA THR A 223 -0.13 -6.80 -5.54
C THR A 223 -0.80 -5.42 -5.47
N ALA A 224 -0.65 -4.63 -6.50
CA ALA A 224 -1.09 -3.24 -6.48
C ALA A 224 -2.09 -2.91 -7.60
N VAL A 225 -3.11 -2.14 -7.26
CA VAL A 225 -4.02 -1.51 -8.21
C VAL A 225 -3.81 -0.01 -8.17
N ILE A 226 -3.51 0.58 -9.32
CA ILE A 226 -3.46 2.04 -9.54
C ILE A 226 -4.65 2.38 -10.43
N ASP A 227 -5.65 3.01 -9.84
CA ASP A 227 -6.96 3.23 -10.43
C ASP A 227 -7.24 4.72 -10.59
N THR A 228 -7.85 5.10 -11.71
CA THR A 228 -8.34 6.48 -11.97
C THR A 228 -7.29 7.54 -11.61
N SER A 229 -6.04 7.29 -12.02
CA SER A 229 -4.87 8.07 -11.60
C SER A 229 -4.10 8.63 -12.80
N VAL A 230 -3.23 9.60 -12.55
CA VAL A 230 -2.36 10.18 -13.57
C VAL A 230 -0.92 9.72 -13.35
N ILE A 231 -0.34 9.09 -14.36
CA ILE A 231 1.05 8.67 -14.39
C ILE A 231 1.80 9.65 -15.26
N THR A 232 2.63 10.50 -14.65
CA THR A 232 3.32 11.60 -15.32
C THR A 232 4.77 11.22 -15.60
N LEU A 233 5.08 11.16 -16.89
CA LEU A 233 6.40 10.87 -17.43
C LEU A 233 7.27 12.13 -17.37
N LYS A 234 8.45 12.03 -16.78
CA LYS A 234 9.39 13.12 -16.58
C LYS A 234 10.67 12.88 -17.39
N LYS A 235 11.24 13.95 -17.97
CA LYS A 235 12.60 13.89 -18.54
C LYS A 235 13.61 13.56 -17.43
N ARG A 236 14.67 12.88 -17.79
CA ARG A 236 15.80 12.66 -16.90
C ARG A 236 16.59 13.96 -16.73
N TRP A 237 17.45 14.02 -15.75
CA TRP A 237 18.29 15.18 -15.45
C TRP A 237 19.18 15.61 -16.65
N ASP A 238 19.61 14.66 -17.50
CA ASP A 238 20.38 14.91 -18.71
C ASP A 238 19.54 15.37 -19.91
N GLY A 239 18.24 15.62 -19.71
CA GLY A 239 17.28 16.03 -20.72
C GLY A 239 16.77 14.89 -21.61
N SER A 240 17.25 13.65 -21.43
CA SER A 240 16.75 12.50 -22.20
C SER A 240 15.31 12.17 -21.79
N SER A 241 14.54 11.66 -22.75
CA SER A 241 13.15 11.26 -22.54
C SER A 241 12.97 9.75 -22.39
N ALA A 242 14.05 8.96 -22.42
CA ALA A 242 13.96 7.51 -22.31
C ALA A 242 13.65 7.08 -20.87
N GLY A 243 12.61 6.27 -20.69
CA GLY A 243 12.21 5.81 -19.36
C GLY A 243 11.35 4.55 -19.35
N TYR A 244 11.00 4.13 -18.12
CA TYR A 244 10.21 2.91 -17.85
C TYR A 244 9.22 3.22 -16.75
N VAL A 245 7.93 2.94 -17.01
CA VAL A 245 6.87 3.24 -16.02
C VAL A 245 6.91 2.24 -14.87
N THR A 246 6.89 0.94 -15.17
CA THR A 246 6.82 -0.10 -14.14
C THR A 246 7.99 -1.05 -14.18
N ALA A 247 8.41 -1.50 -12.99
CA ALA A 247 9.38 -2.60 -12.80
C ALA A 247 8.87 -3.55 -11.70
N PRO A 248 7.85 -4.39 -11.98
CA PRO A 248 7.34 -5.35 -11.02
C PRO A 248 8.36 -6.44 -10.71
N SER A 249 8.34 -6.93 -9.46
CA SER A 249 9.15 -8.05 -8.97
C SER A 249 8.25 -9.11 -8.32
N THR A 250 7.18 -9.47 -9.01
CA THR A 250 6.10 -10.28 -8.48
C THR A 250 6.54 -11.70 -8.18
N ALA A 251 6.17 -12.25 -7.04
CA ALA A 251 6.39 -13.65 -6.73
C ALA A 251 5.48 -14.53 -7.58
N ALA A 252 5.98 -15.71 -7.98
CA ALA A 252 5.20 -16.68 -8.76
C ALA A 252 3.86 -17.01 -8.09
N GLY A 253 2.78 -17.09 -8.89
CA GLY A 253 1.43 -17.35 -8.43
C GLY A 253 0.71 -16.16 -7.78
N ARG A 254 1.35 -14.98 -7.69
CA ARG A 254 0.70 -13.74 -7.19
C ARG A 254 0.36 -12.79 -8.35
N LYS A 255 -0.57 -11.89 -8.10
CA LYS A 255 -0.84 -10.76 -8.99
C LYS A 255 0.15 -9.64 -8.69
N GLY A 256 0.62 -8.94 -9.74
CA GLY A 256 1.56 -7.83 -9.65
C GLY A 256 0.86 -6.46 -9.73
N PHE A 257 1.18 -5.66 -10.74
CA PHE A 257 0.62 -4.32 -10.91
C PHE A 257 -0.52 -4.31 -11.92
N LEU A 258 -1.64 -3.71 -11.52
CA LEU A 258 -2.77 -3.37 -12.38
C LEU A 258 -2.91 -1.86 -12.46
N ILE A 259 -2.75 -1.30 -13.65
CA ILE A 259 -3.03 0.10 -13.92
C ILE A 259 -4.34 0.15 -14.70
N THR A 260 -5.38 0.75 -14.12
CA THR A 260 -6.73 0.75 -14.70
C THR A 260 -7.37 2.13 -14.69
N GLY A 261 -8.15 2.46 -15.72
CA GLY A 261 -8.87 3.74 -15.81
C GLY A 261 -8.00 4.98 -15.69
N SER A 262 -6.69 4.83 -15.92
CA SER A 262 -5.67 5.84 -15.63
C SER A 262 -5.16 6.52 -16.90
N THR A 263 -4.43 7.62 -16.74
CA THR A 263 -3.82 8.35 -17.86
C THR A 263 -2.30 8.34 -17.72
N VAL A 264 -1.60 7.88 -18.75
CA VAL A 264 -0.14 7.98 -18.88
C VAL A 264 0.18 9.16 -19.77
N THR A 265 0.85 10.19 -19.26
CA THR A 265 1.11 11.45 -19.99
C THR A 265 2.43 12.08 -19.53
N GLY A 266 2.95 13.07 -20.27
CA GLY A 266 4.14 13.82 -19.87
C GLY A 266 4.66 14.70 -21.01
N ASP A 267 5.45 15.72 -20.66
CA ASP A 267 6.17 16.56 -21.62
C ASP A 267 7.53 15.93 -21.97
N VAL A 268 7.46 14.79 -22.66
CA VAL A 268 8.60 13.98 -23.11
C VAL A 268 8.43 13.62 -24.58
N SER A 269 9.49 13.18 -25.24
CA SER A 269 9.45 12.82 -26.65
C SER A 269 8.47 11.68 -26.93
N ALA A 270 7.84 11.72 -28.10
CA ALA A 270 7.00 10.60 -28.55
C ALA A 270 7.84 9.30 -28.64
N SER A 271 7.20 8.16 -28.38
CA SER A 271 7.82 6.82 -28.45
C SER A 271 9.12 6.69 -27.64
N SER A 272 9.17 7.27 -26.45
CA SER A 272 10.37 7.28 -25.60
C SER A 272 10.27 6.42 -24.37
N PHE A 273 9.05 6.10 -23.91
CA PHE A 273 8.82 5.31 -22.69
C PHE A 273 8.31 3.91 -22.95
N HIS A 274 8.85 2.94 -22.22
CA HIS A 274 8.23 1.64 -22.08
C HIS A 274 7.19 1.65 -20.94
N LEU A 275 6.12 0.88 -21.06
CA LEU A 275 5.16 0.66 -19.95
C LEU A 275 5.78 -0.16 -18.82
N GLY A 276 6.74 -1.04 -19.14
CA GLY A 276 7.43 -1.78 -18.10
C GLY A 276 8.51 -2.73 -18.57
N ARG A 277 9.21 -3.26 -17.56
CA ARG A 277 10.25 -4.27 -17.71
C ARG A 277 10.32 -5.16 -16.45
N PRO A 278 10.74 -6.45 -16.55
CA PRO A 278 10.72 -7.36 -15.41
C PRO A 278 11.88 -7.08 -14.46
N TRP A 279 11.59 -6.80 -13.20
CA TRP A 279 12.60 -6.74 -12.17
C TRP A 279 12.67 -8.05 -11.40
N HIS A 280 13.62 -8.89 -11.73
CA HIS A 280 13.93 -10.07 -10.94
C HIS A 280 14.87 -9.67 -9.79
N ALA A 281 14.28 -9.15 -8.70
CA ALA A 281 15.04 -8.59 -7.58
C ALA A 281 16.08 -9.57 -7.04
N GLY A 282 17.35 -9.14 -7.02
CA GLY A 282 18.48 -10.01 -6.62
C GLY A 282 18.86 -11.07 -7.66
N GLY A 283 18.38 -11.00 -8.89
CA GLY A 283 18.60 -12.01 -9.93
C GLY A 283 17.80 -13.30 -9.70
N ASP A 284 16.70 -13.23 -8.94
CA ASP A 284 15.88 -14.39 -8.57
C ASP A 284 15.01 -14.84 -9.75
N ALA A 285 15.43 -15.86 -10.47
CA ALA A 285 14.70 -16.45 -11.60
C ALA A 285 13.40 -17.17 -11.22
N THR A 286 13.08 -17.31 -9.94
CA THR A 286 11.82 -17.90 -9.47
C THR A 286 10.71 -16.86 -9.30
N LEU A 287 10.99 -15.60 -9.59
CA LEU A 287 9.97 -14.56 -9.68
C LEU A 287 9.23 -14.66 -11.02
N ASP A 288 8.07 -14.05 -11.08
CA ASP A 288 7.16 -14.04 -12.24
C ASP A 288 6.51 -12.65 -12.34
N PRO A 289 7.32 -11.64 -12.69
CA PRO A 289 6.90 -10.25 -12.83
C PRO A 289 5.61 -10.07 -13.60
N MET A 290 4.72 -9.20 -13.09
CA MET A 290 3.42 -8.98 -13.71
C MET A 290 3.03 -7.52 -13.72
N ALA A 291 2.70 -6.97 -14.90
CA ALA A 291 2.05 -5.68 -15.04
C ALA A 291 0.98 -5.72 -16.14
N THR A 292 -0.21 -5.21 -15.82
CA THR A 292 -1.31 -5.05 -16.77
C THR A 292 -1.76 -3.60 -16.81
N PHE A 293 -1.83 -3.03 -18.00
CA PHE A 293 -2.48 -1.73 -18.26
C PHE A 293 -3.80 -1.97 -18.96
N ARG A 294 -4.91 -1.50 -18.36
CA ARG A 294 -6.24 -1.71 -18.95
C ARG A 294 -7.11 -0.46 -18.86
N ASN A 295 -8.00 -0.31 -19.85
CA ASN A 295 -8.98 0.78 -19.89
C ASN A 295 -8.38 2.17 -19.64
N SER A 296 -7.11 2.34 -20.00
CA SER A 296 -6.31 3.54 -19.71
C SER A 296 -6.02 4.34 -20.96
N THR A 297 -5.76 5.62 -20.80
CA THR A 297 -5.36 6.49 -21.90
C THR A 297 -3.83 6.59 -21.93
N LEU A 298 -3.21 6.13 -23.01
CA LEU A 298 -1.76 6.13 -23.20
C LEU A 298 -1.34 7.29 -24.11
N GLY A 299 -0.50 8.18 -23.59
CA GLY A 299 0.05 9.32 -24.33
C GLY A 299 1.05 8.90 -25.40
N ALA A 300 1.35 9.81 -26.33
CA ALA A 300 2.24 9.57 -27.47
C ALA A 300 3.67 9.16 -27.09
N ALA A 301 4.07 9.38 -25.86
CA ALA A 301 5.36 8.97 -25.33
C ALA A 301 5.53 7.45 -25.21
N VAL A 302 4.44 6.69 -25.12
CA VAL A 302 4.49 5.23 -25.01
C VAL A 302 4.92 4.62 -26.34
N LYS A 303 5.91 3.72 -26.29
CA LYS A 303 6.45 3.03 -27.47
C LYS A 303 5.45 2.04 -28.07
N SER A 304 5.59 1.78 -29.38
CA SER A 304 4.82 0.73 -30.07
C SER A 304 5.12 -0.68 -29.56
N ALA A 305 6.37 -0.95 -29.14
CA ALA A 305 6.77 -2.11 -28.35
C ALA A 305 6.96 -1.66 -26.88
N PRO A 306 5.91 -1.71 -26.04
CA PRO A 306 5.93 -1.03 -24.76
C PRO A 306 6.60 -1.82 -23.64
N TRP A 307 7.05 -3.03 -23.90
CA TRP A 307 7.73 -3.90 -22.94
C TRP A 307 9.19 -4.14 -23.37
N THR A 308 10.10 -4.33 -22.42
CA THR A 308 11.51 -4.57 -22.73
C THR A 308 12.16 -5.42 -21.64
N ASP A 309 13.27 -6.06 -21.96
CA ASP A 309 14.04 -6.91 -21.07
C ASP A 309 14.76 -6.08 -19.98
N MET A 310 15.11 -6.74 -18.88
CA MET A 310 15.89 -6.16 -17.80
C MET A 310 16.89 -7.16 -17.22
N SER A 311 18.16 -6.77 -17.13
CA SER A 311 19.20 -7.51 -16.43
C SER A 311 19.34 -8.98 -16.87
N GLY A 312 19.11 -9.27 -18.17
CA GLY A 312 19.19 -10.61 -18.75
C GLY A 312 17.91 -11.44 -18.63
N PHE A 313 16.84 -10.90 -18.05
CA PHE A 313 15.53 -11.53 -18.03
C PHE A 313 14.66 -10.95 -19.15
N SER A 314 14.01 -11.84 -19.92
CA SER A 314 13.13 -11.45 -20.99
C SER A 314 11.72 -11.16 -20.46
N TRP A 315 11.16 -10.04 -20.84
CA TRP A 315 9.76 -9.72 -20.50
C TRP A 315 8.77 -10.73 -21.12
N LYS A 316 9.19 -11.46 -22.16
CA LYS A 316 8.33 -12.47 -22.84
C LYS A 316 8.17 -13.74 -22.01
N ASP A 317 9.05 -13.96 -21.04
CA ASP A 317 8.96 -15.08 -20.09
C ASP A 317 8.11 -14.72 -18.87
N ASP A 318 7.64 -13.46 -18.77
CA ASP A 318 6.89 -12.90 -17.67
C ASP A 318 5.47 -12.44 -18.11
N ARG A 319 4.68 -11.88 -17.19
CA ARG A 319 3.26 -11.59 -17.39
C ARG A 319 2.99 -10.11 -17.65
N PHE A 320 3.30 -9.64 -18.86
CA PHE A 320 3.04 -8.27 -19.28
C PHE A 320 1.94 -8.23 -20.33
N ALA A 321 0.90 -7.41 -20.12
CA ALA A 321 -0.23 -7.35 -21.03
C ALA A 321 -0.95 -5.99 -20.99
N GLU A 322 -1.74 -5.77 -22.02
CA GLU A 322 -2.65 -4.62 -22.13
C GLU A 322 -4.09 -5.09 -22.40
N TYR A 323 -5.08 -4.20 -22.10
CA TYR A 323 -6.48 -4.47 -22.44
C TYR A 323 -7.25 -3.17 -22.65
N LYS A 324 -7.81 -3.00 -23.85
CA LYS A 324 -8.69 -1.88 -24.23
C LYS A 324 -8.14 -0.49 -23.87
N ASN A 325 -6.83 -0.30 -23.93
CA ASN A 325 -6.24 1.01 -23.77
C ASN A 325 -6.52 1.88 -25.02
N THR A 326 -6.58 3.19 -24.81
CA THR A 326 -6.85 4.20 -25.84
C THR A 326 -5.74 5.26 -25.90
N GLY A 327 -5.88 6.22 -26.79
CA GLY A 327 -4.92 7.32 -26.95
C GLY A 327 -3.79 7.03 -27.93
N PRO A 328 -2.95 8.03 -28.26
CA PRO A 328 -1.95 7.93 -29.31
C PRO A 328 -0.79 6.96 -29.00
N GLY A 329 -0.60 6.58 -27.74
CA GLY A 329 0.36 5.56 -27.33
C GLY A 329 -0.21 4.15 -27.24
N SER A 330 -1.53 3.95 -27.49
CA SER A 330 -2.13 2.62 -27.61
C SER A 330 -1.77 1.97 -28.96
N GLY A 331 -1.95 0.67 -29.09
CA GLY A 331 -1.64 -0.04 -30.34
C GLY A 331 -2.36 -1.37 -30.45
N ALA A 332 -2.34 -1.92 -31.68
CA ALA A 332 -2.90 -3.24 -31.93
C ALA A 332 -2.08 -4.36 -31.28
N ALA A 333 -2.71 -5.51 -31.10
CA ALA A 333 -2.05 -6.72 -30.60
C ALA A 333 -0.90 -7.15 -31.55
N SER A 334 0.23 -7.50 -30.95
CA SER A 334 1.37 -8.08 -31.65
C SER A 334 2.19 -8.95 -30.71
N SER A 335 3.23 -9.64 -31.21
CA SER A 335 4.19 -10.38 -30.38
C SER A 335 4.94 -9.50 -29.36
N ASP A 336 5.07 -8.21 -29.65
CA ASP A 336 5.76 -7.25 -28.79
C ASP A 336 4.76 -6.35 -27.99
N ARG A 337 3.44 -6.60 -28.19
CA ARG A 337 2.36 -5.87 -27.52
C ARG A 337 1.16 -6.79 -27.24
N PRO A 338 1.28 -7.74 -26.30
CA PRO A 338 0.21 -8.67 -26.01
C PRO A 338 -1.03 -7.98 -25.44
N GLN A 339 -2.19 -8.33 -25.99
CA GLN A 339 -3.50 -7.86 -25.54
C GLN A 339 -4.26 -9.00 -24.91
N LEU A 340 -4.89 -8.78 -23.77
CA LEU A 340 -5.79 -9.75 -23.16
C LEU A 340 -7.07 -9.90 -23.98
N THR A 341 -7.61 -11.10 -24.06
CA THR A 341 -8.97 -11.34 -24.49
C THR A 341 -9.99 -10.89 -23.44
N ASP A 342 -11.25 -10.71 -23.80
CA ASP A 342 -12.32 -10.36 -22.85
C ASP A 342 -12.43 -11.41 -21.74
N ALA A 343 -12.26 -12.70 -22.06
CA ALA A 343 -12.27 -13.78 -21.08
C ALA A 343 -11.09 -13.69 -20.07
N GLN A 344 -9.88 -13.38 -20.55
CA GLN A 344 -8.71 -13.20 -19.68
C GLN A 344 -8.80 -11.93 -18.82
N ALA A 345 -9.47 -10.89 -19.32
CA ALA A 345 -9.65 -9.64 -18.60
C ALA A 345 -10.77 -9.70 -17.55
N ALA A 346 -11.69 -10.67 -17.66
CA ALA A 346 -12.82 -10.82 -16.73
C ALA A 346 -12.34 -11.05 -15.28
N ASP A 347 -11.25 -11.79 -15.07
CA ASP A 347 -10.66 -12.08 -13.75
C ASP A 347 -9.64 -11.03 -13.31
N GLN A 348 -9.63 -9.87 -13.96
CA GLN A 348 -8.66 -8.80 -13.69
C GLN A 348 -9.34 -7.48 -13.27
N GLU A 349 -10.47 -7.57 -12.58
CA GLU A 349 -11.09 -6.42 -11.94
C GLU A 349 -10.39 -6.07 -10.62
N THR A 350 -10.56 -4.83 -10.16
CA THR A 350 -9.93 -4.35 -8.91
C THR A 350 -10.24 -5.25 -7.71
N ALA A 351 -11.48 -5.71 -7.58
CA ALA A 351 -11.88 -6.60 -6.48
C ALA A 351 -11.15 -7.95 -6.52
N ASP A 352 -11.01 -8.53 -7.72
CA ASP A 352 -10.30 -9.82 -7.91
C ASP A 352 -8.80 -9.65 -7.65
N TRP A 353 -8.24 -8.51 -8.10
CA TRP A 353 -6.82 -8.22 -7.90
C TRP A 353 -6.48 -8.09 -6.42
N LEU A 354 -7.32 -7.42 -5.65
CA LEU A 354 -7.14 -7.19 -4.23
C LEU A 354 -7.74 -8.31 -3.36
N ALA A 355 -8.11 -9.47 -3.95
CA ALA A 355 -8.69 -10.62 -3.25
C ALA A 355 -9.87 -10.21 -2.34
N GLY A 356 -10.81 -9.44 -2.89
CA GLY A 356 -12.01 -8.97 -2.20
C GLY A 356 -11.78 -7.87 -1.15
N TRP A 357 -10.54 -7.44 -0.91
CA TRP A 357 -10.31 -6.31 -0.02
C TRP A 357 -10.74 -5.00 -0.68
N THR A 358 -11.71 -4.35 -0.05
CA THR A 358 -12.20 -3.02 -0.45
C THR A 358 -11.81 -2.00 0.60
N PRO A 359 -10.86 -1.10 0.31
CA PRO A 359 -10.48 -0.07 1.26
C PRO A 359 -11.61 0.95 1.44
N SER A 360 -11.87 1.34 2.67
CA SER A 360 -12.75 2.46 2.99
C SER A 360 -11.94 3.67 3.43
N ALA A 361 -12.41 4.85 3.01
CA ALA A 361 -11.97 6.12 3.55
C ALA A 361 -12.64 6.33 4.92
N SER A 362 -12.20 5.64 5.95
CA SER A 362 -12.67 5.83 7.34
C SER A 362 -11.70 6.69 8.11
#